data_bff6ebc44151d4c1681c248d6280594f
#
_entry.id   bff6ebc44151d4c1681c248d6280594f
#
_cell.length_a   1.000
_cell.length_b   1.000
_cell.length_c   1.000
_cell.angle_alpha   90.00
_cell.angle_beta   90.00
_cell.angle_gamma   90.00
#
_symmetry.space_group_name_H-M   'P 1'
#
loop_
_entity.id
_entity.type
_entity.pdbx_description
1 polymer ?
#
loop_
_entity_poly.entity_id
_entity_poly.type
_entity_poly.pdbx_seq_one_letter_code
_entity_poly.pdbx_strand_id
1 'polypeptide(L)'
;MKSLLDILTEEKELIDRLNSQNDAIHMFEERLEWIRGIDVDCLIKEHDINQYEILIEEHECTIREINRELDKVRLEIRNYFKELL
;
A
#
# COMPACT_ATOMS: atom_id res chain seq x y z
N MET A 1 -26.81 -10.41 3.04
CA MET A 1 -26.61 -9.00 2.67
C MET A 1 -25.76 -8.30 3.73
N LYS A 2 -24.71 -7.61 3.32
CA LYS A 2 -23.85 -6.89 4.26
C LYS A 2 -24.55 -5.64 4.78
N SER A 3 -24.43 -5.37 6.08
CA SER A 3 -24.90 -4.12 6.66
C SER A 3 -23.98 -2.96 6.27
N LEU A 4 -24.49 -1.73 6.38
CA LEU A 4 -23.64 -0.55 6.15
C LEU A 4 -22.44 -0.52 7.08
N LEU A 5 -22.63 -0.94 8.34
CA LEU A 5 -21.52 -1.02 9.30
C LEU A 5 -20.44 -1.98 8.84
N ASP A 6 -20.80 -3.14 8.29
CA ASP A 6 -19.84 -4.12 7.77
C ASP A 6 -19.05 -3.53 6.60
N ILE A 7 -19.73 -2.83 5.69
CA ILE A 7 -19.08 -2.20 4.52
C ILE A 7 -18.12 -1.10 4.96
N LEU A 8 -18.52 -0.26 5.91
CA LEU A 8 -17.67 0.81 6.44
C LEU A 8 -16.46 0.25 7.20
N THR A 9 -16.65 -0.87 7.89
CA THR A 9 -15.56 -1.57 8.58
C THR A 9 -14.55 -2.12 7.58
N GLU A 10 -15.00 -2.72 6.49
CA GLU A 10 -14.13 -3.18 5.41
C GLU A 10 -13.33 -2.02 4.81
N GLU A 11 -13.97 -0.89 4.57
CA GLU A 11 -13.28 0.30 4.06
C GLU A 11 -12.17 0.75 5.00
N LYS A 12 -12.47 0.83 6.30
CA LYS A 12 -11.49 1.22 7.31
C LYS A 12 -10.30 0.27 7.35
N GLU A 13 -10.55 -1.02 7.34
CA GLU A 13 -9.50 -2.04 7.34
C GLU A 13 -8.58 -1.91 6.12
N LEU A 14 -9.17 -1.66 4.95
CA LEU A 14 -8.40 -1.47 3.72
C LEU A 14 -7.56 -0.20 3.77
N ILE A 15 -8.10 0.89 4.31
CA ILE A 15 -7.37 2.14 4.49
C ILE A 15 -6.20 1.94 5.46
N ASP A 16 -6.41 1.23 6.57
CA ASP A 16 -5.35 0.94 7.54
C ASP A 16 -4.23 0.10 6.89
N ARG A 17 -4.59 -0.90 6.08
CA ARG A 17 -3.64 -1.70 5.33
C ARG A 17 -2.88 -0.85 4.31
N LEU A 18 -3.57 0.04 3.62
CA LEU A 18 -2.95 0.95 2.65
C LEU A 18 -1.92 1.85 3.33
N ASN A 19 -2.26 2.42 4.48
CA ASN A 19 -1.35 3.27 5.23
C ASN A 19 -0.11 2.50 5.70
N SER A 20 -0.28 1.25 6.14
CA SER A 20 0.85 0.39 6.54
C SER A 20 1.79 0.12 5.36
N GLN A 21 1.25 -0.12 4.17
CA GLN A 21 2.05 -0.33 2.96
C GLN A 21 2.81 0.93 2.57
N ASN A 22 2.17 2.10 2.63
CA ASN A 22 2.80 3.37 2.34
C ASN A 22 3.94 3.69 3.33
N ASP A 23 3.74 3.41 4.61
CA ASP A 23 4.75 3.59 5.64
C ASP A 23 5.97 2.70 5.39
N ALA A 24 5.75 1.44 5.00
CA ALA A 24 6.82 0.51 4.67
C ALA A 24 7.63 1.00 3.46
N ILE A 25 6.96 1.45 2.40
CA ILE A 25 7.63 2.00 1.21
C ILE A 25 8.47 3.21 1.58
N HIS A 26 7.92 4.13 2.37
CA HIS A 26 8.63 5.33 2.81
C HIS A 26 9.91 4.97 3.57
N MET A 27 9.83 4.00 4.47
CA MET A 27 10.98 3.52 5.21
C MET A 27 12.05 2.93 4.28
N PHE A 28 11.66 2.13 3.30
CA PHE A 28 12.59 1.54 2.34
C PHE A 28 13.21 2.59 1.41
N GLU A 29 12.44 3.58 1.00
CA GLU A 29 12.94 4.70 0.19
C GLU A 29 13.99 5.52 0.94
N GLU A 30 13.77 5.79 2.22
CA GLU A 30 14.75 6.48 3.07
C GLU A 30 16.04 5.67 3.20
N ARG A 31 15.91 4.36 3.41
CA ARG A 31 17.05 3.46 3.49
C ARG A 31 17.82 3.41 2.18
N LEU A 32 17.10 3.34 1.08
CA LEU A 32 17.68 3.32 -0.26
C LEU A 32 18.46 4.60 -0.54
N GLU A 33 17.91 5.76 -0.21
CA GLU A 33 18.56 7.05 -0.35
C GLU A 33 19.85 7.10 0.49
N TRP A 34 19.80 6.60 1.72
CA TRP A 34 20.96 6.54 2.59
C TRP A 34 22.06 5.67 1.98
N ILE A 35 21.72 4.48 1.47
CA ILE A 35 22.69 3.54 0.87
C ILE A 35 23.33 4.17 -0.37
N ARG A 36 22.52 4.82 -1.22
CA ARG A 36 23.04 5.49 -2.43
C ARG A 36 23.99 6.63 -2.10
N GLY A 37 23.81 7.29 -0.96
CA GLY A 37 24.66 8.37 -0.49
C GLY A 37 25.99 7.91 0.11
N ILE A 38 26.16 6.62 0.41
CA ILE A 38 27.40 6.10 0.94
C ILE A 38 28.43 6.02 -0.18
N ASP A 39 29.58 6.66 0.04
CA ASP A 39 30.69 6.69 -0.93
C ASP A 39 31.53 5.43 -0.84
N VAL A 40 30.90 4.26 -1.01
CA VAL A 40 31.54 2.94 -1.06
C VAL A 40 30.97 2.19 -2.26
N ASP A 41 31.83 1.90 -3.20
CA ASP A 41 31.46 1.20 -4.41
C ASP A 41 31.80 -0.31 -4.22
N CYS A 42 30.81 -1.09 -3.81
CA CYS A 42 30.99 -2.53 -3.62
C CYS A 42 29.75 -3.32 -4.06
N LEU A 43 29.95 -4.61 -4.33
CA LEU A 43 28.89 -5.53 -4.75
C LEU A 43 27.78 -5.65 -3.71
N ILE A 44 28.12 -5.53 -2.43
CA ILE A 44 27.15 -5.60 -1.33
C ILE A 44 26.16 -4.42 -1.42
N LYS A 45 26.66 -3.22 -1.73
CA LYS A 45 25.84 -2.03 -1.90
C LYS A 45 24.83 -2.22 -3.04
N GLU A 46 25.29 -2.72 -4.20
CA GLU A 46 24.41 -2.98 -5.33
C GLU A 46 23.36 -4.04 -5.01
N HIS A 47 23.76 -5.09 -4.29
CA HIS A 47 22.85 -6.13 -3.86
C HIS A 47 21.76 -5.57 -2.95
N ASP A 48 22.12 -4.76 -1.96
CA ASP A 48 21.17 -4.16 -1.02
C ASP A 48 20.22 -3.18 -1.74
N ILE A 49 20.72 -2.38 -2.66
CA ILE A 49 19.90 -1.49 -3.48
C ILE A 49 18.84 -2.30 -4.24
N ASN A 50 19.26 -3.37 -4.90
CA ASN A 50 18.36 -4.22 -5.65
C ASN A 50 17.30 -4.87 -4.76
N GLN A 51 17.66 -5.32 -3.56
CA GLN A 51 16.72 -5.91 -2.61
C GLN A 51 15.66 -4.89 -2.17
N TYR A 52 16.06 -3.67 -1.83
CA TYR A 52 15.11 -2.63 -1.45
C TYR A 52 14.20 -2.23 -2.60
N GLU A 53 14.70 -2.15 -3.82
CA GLU A 53 13.89 -1.84 -4.99
C GLU A 53 12.84 -2.92 -5.24
N ILE A 54 13.19 -4.20 -5.07
CA ILE A 54 12.25 -5.32 -5.19
C ILE A 54 11.17 -5.23 -4.11
N LEU A 55 11.55 -4.96 -2.86
CA LEU A 55 10.60 -4.82 -1.75
C LEU A 55 9.63 -3.67 -1.99
N ILE A 56 10.11 -2.54 -2.47
CA ILE A 56 9.26 -1.39 -2.81
C ILE A 56 8.27 -1.78 -3.89
N GLU A 57 8.71 -2.45 -4.94
CA GLU A 57 7.83 -2.91 -6.03
C GLU A 57 6.75 -3.88 -5.53
N GLU A 58 7.11 -4.81 -4.65
CA GLU A 58 6.15 -5.74 -4.06
C GLU A 58 5.07 -5.01 -3.25
N HIS A 59 5.48 -4.01 -2.44
CA HIS A 59 4.52 -3.20 -1.68
C HIS A 59 3.65 -2.34 -2.61
N GLU A 60 4.19 -1.81 -3.68
CA GLU A 60 3.42 -1.06 -4.68
C GLU A 60 2.37 -1.94 -5.36
N CYS A 61 2.71 -3.19 -5.66
CA CYS A 61 1.74 -4.16 -6.18
C CYS A 61 0.60 -4.39 -5.20
N THR A 62 0.91 -4.56 -3.92
CA THR A 62 -0.07 -4.74 -2.85
C THR A 62 -0.97 -3.50 -2.73
N ILE A 63 -0.41 -2.30 -2.85
CA ILE A 63 -1.17 -1.05 -2.83
C ILE A 63 -2.17 -1.01 -3.99
N ARG A 64 -1.77 -1.41 -5.18
CA ARG A 64 -2.68 -1.46 -6.33
C ARG A 64 -3.85 -2.41 -6.11
N GLU A 65 -3.59 -3.56 -5.49
CA GLU A 65 -4.65 -4.53 -5.14
C GLU A 65 -5.60 -3.95 -4.10
N ILE A 66 -5.07 -3.32 -3.05
CA ILE A 66 -5.87 -2.67 -2.00
C ILE A 66 -6.75 -1.57 -2.61
N ASN A 67 -6.20 -0.76 -3.50
CA ASN A 67 -6.96 0.30 -4.17
C ASN A 67 -8.11 -0.25 -5.01
N ARG A 68 -7.92 -1.39 -5.68
CA ARG A 68 -9.00 -2.06 -6.41
C ARG A 68 -10.12 -2.51 -5.48
N GLU A 69 -9.75 -3.10 -4.34
CA GLU A 69 -10.72 -3.53 -3.34
C GLU A 69 -11.44 -2.33 -2.73
N LEU A 70 -10.73 -1.23 -2.46
CA LEU A 70 -11.34 0.02 -1.97
C LEU A 70 -12.35 0.58 -2.97
N ASP A 71 -12.04 0.57 -4.24
CA ASP A 71 -12.97 1.05 -5.28
C ASP A 71 -14.26 0.24 -5.27
N LYS A 72 -14.16 -1.09 -5.10
CA LYS A 72 -15.32 -1.98 -5.00
C LYS A 72 -16.16 -1.66 -3.76
N VAL A 73 -15.51 -1.51 -2.60
CA VAL A 73 -16.19 -1.21 -1.34
C VAL A 73 -16.87 0.15 -1.41
N ARG A 74 -16.21 1.15 -1.96
CA ARG A 74 -16.78 2.49 -2.14
C ARG A 74 -17.97 2.49 -3.08
N LEU A 75 -17.95 1.65 -4.10
CA LEU A 75 -19.09 1.45 -4.96
C LEU A 75 -20.26 0.83 -4.20
N GLU A 76 -20.01 -0.16 -3.33
CA GLU A 76 -21.03 -0.77 -2.47
C GLU A 76 -21.66 0.29 -1.55
N ILE A 77 -20.86 1.17 -0.96
CA ILE A 77 -21.33 2.26 -0.10
C ILE A 77 -22.24 3.20 -0.91
N ARG A 78 -21.80 3.59 -2.09
CA ARG A 78 -22.57 4.47 -2.97
C ARG A 78 -23.91 3.83 -3.34
N ASN A 79 -23.91 2.56 -3.71
CA ASN A 79 -25.13 1.83 -4.07
C ASN A 79 -26.07 1.69 -2.87
N TYR A 80 -25.52 1.47 -1.68
CA TYR A 80 -26.32 1.41 -0.46
C TYR A 80 -27.13 2.70 -0.25
N PHE A 81 -26.49 3.86 -0.33
CA PHE A 81 -27.18 5.14 -0.18
C PHE A 81 -28.11 5.44 -1.33
N LYS A 82 -27.77 5.01 -2.53
CA LYS A 82 -28.63 5.19 -3.72
C LYS A 82 -29.95 4.43 -3.58
N GLU A 83 -29.92 3.23 -2.99
CA GLU A 83 -31.12 2.43 -2.74
C GLU A 83 -32.03 3.03 -1.65
N LEU A 84 -31.44 3.80 -0.73
CA LEU A 84 -32.20 4.48 0.33
C LEU A 84 -32.93 5.75 -0.15
N LEU A 85 -32.50 6.31 -1.24
CA LEU A 85 -33.07 7.51 -1.84
C LEU A 85 -34.09 7.16 -2.91
#